data_e4da05ecbce72e27d8abdd81b19aa999
#
_entry.id   e4da05ecbce72e27d8abdd81b19aa999
#
_cell.length_a   1.000
_cell.length_b   1.000
_cell.length_c   1.000
_cell.angle_alpha   90.00
_cell.angle_beta   90.00
_cell.angle_gamma   90.00
#
_symmetry.space_group_name_H-M   'P 1'
#
loop_
_entity.id
_entity.type
_entity.pdbx_description
1 polymer ?
#
loop_
_entity_poly.entity_id
_entity_poly.type
_entity_poly.pdbx_seq_one_letter_code
_entity_poly.pdbx_strand_id
1 'polypeptide(L)'
;MEANAPVKKRIFSGIQPSGELTLGSYMGAIKNWVSLQDEYDCLYCIVAMHAITVRQNPADLHRRSVNQLAQYIACGLDPAKNIMFIQSHVPQHAELSWVLGCYTQFGELSRMTQFKDKAAKHADNITAGLFTYPVLMAADILVYQADLVPVGQDQKQHVELCRDIAQRFNGVYGDTFTLPEPFIPKMGARVMSLGDPTSKMSKSDPDGCVYMMDKPEDIMRKFKRAVTDCDACVKFDKENKPGISNLLSIYCAATGKTVAEAEAEFAGQGYGIFKPAVAESVIELLRPIREEAERLTADKAYLESVYKDGAQKASYLAEKTLRKVYKKVGFVAR
;
A
#
# COMPACT_ATOMS: atom_id res chain seq x y z
N MET A 1 -30.28 -9.15 27.28
CA MET A 1 -29.95 -7.99 26.40
C MET A 1 -28.46 -8.05 26.17
N GLU A 2 -28.04 -8.63 25.05
CA GLU A 2 -26.65 -8.58 24.62
C GLU A 2 -26.33 -7.12 24.34
N ALA A 3 -25.36 -6.57 25.07
CA ALA A 3 -24.85 -5.25 24.81
C ALA A 3 -24.32 -5.25 23.37
N ASN A 4 -24.92 -4.45 22.47
CA ASN A 4 -24.42 -4.25 21.12
C ASN A 4 -22.94 -3.85 21.22
N ALA A 5 -22.04 -4.74 20.82
CA ALA A 5 -20.63 -4.40 20.69
C ALA A 5 -20.53 -3.16 19.79
N PRO A 6 -19.69 -2.18 20.13
CA PRO A 6 -19.55 -0.97 19.32
C PRO A 6 -19.16 -1.36 17.89
N VAL A 7 -19.88 -0.79 16.92
CA VAL A 7 -19.60 -1.03 15.49
C VAL A 7 -18.16 -0.56 15.22
N LYS A 8 -17.30 -1.50 14.81
CA LYS A 8 -15.92 -1.18 14.46
C LYS A 8 -15.89 -0.24 13.27
N LYS A 9 -15.02 0.77 13.32
CA LYS A 9 -14.74 1.63 12.14
C LYS A 9 -14.14 0.78 11.03
N ARG A 10 -14.52 1.09 9.79
CA ARG A 10 -14.04 0.38 8.61
C ARG A 10 -12.79 1.00 8.04
N ILE A 11 -11.83 0.15 7.72
CA ILE A 11 -10.59 0.49 7.04
C ILE A 11 -10.59 -0.12 5.63
N PHE A 12 -10.23 0.69 4.63
CA PHE A 12 -9.89 0.20 3.30
C PHE A 12 -8.45 0.56 2.97
N SER A 13 -7.68 -0.41 2.51
CA SER A 13 -6.34 -0.17 1.97
C SER A 13 -5.98 -1.19 0.89
N GLY A 14 -5.00 -0.85 0.05
CA GLY A 14 -4.55 -1.74 -1.01
C GLY A 14 -3.25 -1.30 -1.65
N ILE A 15 -2.56 -2.26 -2.28
CA ILE A 15 -1.33 -2.02 -3.02
C ILE A 15 -1.48 -2.57 -4.43
N GLN A 16 -0.94 -1.83 -5.42
CA GLN A 16 -0.93 -2.25 -6.82
C GLN A 16 0.05 -3.40 -7.04
N PRO A 17 -0.35 -4.46 -7.78
CA PRO A 17 0.55 -5.55 -8.18
C PRO A 17 1.39 -5.18 -9.43
N SER A 18 1.84 -3.93 -9.53
CA SER A 18 2.66 -3.40 -10.64
C SER A 18 4.13 -3.82 -10.57
N GLY A 19 4.53 -4.55 -9.53
CA GLY A 19 5.86 -5.09 -9.27
C GLY A 19 5.85 -5.87 -7.97
N GLU A 20 6.97 -6.50 -7.62
CA GLU A 20 7.11 -7.23 -6.35
C GLU A 20 6.98 -6.25 -5.15
N LEU A 21 6.55 -6.77 -3.99
CA LEU A 21 6.50 -5.97 -2.77
C LEU A 21 7.91 -5.69 -2.25
N THR A 22 8.11 -4.47 -1.78
CA THR A 22 9.41 -4.00 -1.29
C THR A 22 9.45 -3.99 0.23
N LEU A 23 10.66 -3.94 0.81
CA LEU A 23 10.88 -3.68 2.23
C LEU A 23 10.13 -2.40 2.67
N GLY A 24 10.12 -1.36 1.82
CA GLY A 24 9.35 -0.13 2.05
C GLY A 24 7.84 -0.36 2.08
N SER A 25 7.31 -1.29 1.28
CA SER A 25 5.89 -1.67 1.31
C SER A 25 5.54 -2.37 2.62
N TYR A 26 6.43 -3.26 3.10
CA TYR A 26 6.25 -3.97 4.36
C TYR A 26 6.32 -3.03 5.56
N MET A 27 7.42 -2.30 5.71
CA MET A 27 7.65 -1.42 6.87
C MET A 27 6.73 -0.20 6.89
N GLY A 28 6.38 0.33 5.72
CA GLY A 28 5.57 1.55 5.58
C GLY A 28 4.05 1.31 5.60
N ALA A 29 3.58 0.12 5.24
CA ALA A 29 2.16 -0.17 5.14
C ALA A 29 1.76 -1.48 5.83
N ILE A 30 2.23 -2.65 5.34
CA ILE A 30 1.67 -3.95 5.71
C ILE A 30 1.85 -4.25 7.19
N LYS A 31 3.00 -3.93 7.78
CA LYS A 31 3.27 -4.09 9.22
C LYS A 31 2.25 -3.33 10.08
N ASN A 32 1.83 -2.14 9.63
CA ASN A 32 0.78 -1.37 10.31
C ASN A 32 -0.60 -2.01 10.16
N TRP A 33 -0.91 -2.58 8.98
CA TRP A 33 -2.21 -3.25 8.76
C TRP A 33 -2.41 -4.42 9.71
N VAL A 34 -1.35 -5.19 9.97
CA VAL A 34 -1.37 -6.31 10.92
C VAL A 34 -1.78 -5.85 12.33
N SER A 35 -1.33 -4.66 12.76
CA SER A 35 -1.72 -4.12 14.06
C SER A 35 -3.16 -3.62 14.12
N LEU A 36 -3.78 -3.32 12.98
CA LEU A 36 -5.14 -2.74 12.91
C LEU A 36 -6.24 -3.81 12.85
N GLN A 37 -5.93 -5.03 12.44
CA GLN A 37 -6.92 -6.07 12.14
C GLN A 37 -7.78 -6.52 13.35
N ASP A 38 -7.34 -6.31 14.57
CA ASP A 38 -8.09 -6.69 15.76
C ASP A 38 -9.05 -5.57 16.22
N GLU A 39 -8.74 -4.32 15.92
CA GLU A 39 -9.52 -3.15 16.37
C GLU A 39 -10.55 -2.68 15.33
N TYR A 40 -10.30 -2.92 14.05
CA TYR A 40 -11.07 -2.38 12.93
C TYR A 40 -11.72 -3.46 12.06
N ASP A 41 -12.73 -3.08 11.27
CA ASP A 41 -13.30 -3.88 10.18
C ASP A 41 -12.46 -3.60 8.91
N CYS A 42 -11.52 -4.50 8.58
CA CYS A 42 -10.48 -4.23 7.59
C CYS A 42 -10.74 -4.93 6.25
N LEU A 43 -10.61 -4.14 5.18
CA LEU A 43 -10.60 -4.62 3.80
C LEU A 43 -9.23 -4.33 3.17
N TYR A 44 -8.54 -5.39 2.74
CA TYR A 44 -7.24 -5.30 2.07
C TYR A 44 -7.33 -5.80 0.65
N CYS A 45 -7.14 -4.89 -0.29
CA CYS A 45 -7.37 -5.11 -1.71
C CYS A 45 -6.07 -5.18 -2.50
N ILE A 46 -5.96 -6.15 -3.40
CA ILE A 46 -4.96 -6.13 -4.47
C ILE A 46 -5.55 -5.28 -5.61
N VAL A 47 -5.12 -4.02 -5.73
CA VAL A 47 -5.74 -3.04 -6.63
C VAL A 47 -5.23 -3.19 -8.07
N ALA A 48 -5.58 -4.33 -8.68
CA ALA A 48 -5.10 -4.76 -9.99
C ALA A 48 -5.52 -3.82 -11.14
N MET A 49 -6.69 -3.18 -11.04
CA MET A 49 -7.16 -2.23 -12.06
C MET A 49 -6.28 -0.97 -12.12
N HIS A 50 -5.74 -0.52 -10.98
CA HIS A 50 -4.78 0.59 -10.97
C HIS A 50 -3.45 0.23 -11.63
N ALA A 51 -3.06 -1.04 -11.61
CA ALA A 51 -1.79 -1.47 -12.21
C ALA A 51 -1.77 -1.27 -13.73
N ILE A 52 -2.92 -1.44 -14.41
CA ILE A 52 -3.03 -1.32 -15.87
C ILE A 52 -3.08 0.13 -16.38
N THR A 53 -3.03 1.13 -15.51
CA THR A 53 -2.82 2.54 -15.92
C THR A 53 -1.46 2.73 -16.62
N VAL A 54 -0.54 1.81 -16.37
CA VAL A 54 0.70 1.61 -17.12
C VAL A 54 0.67 0.19 -17.69
N ARG A 55 1.11 0.03 -18.95
CA ARG A 55 1.06 -1.28 -19.62
C ARG A 55 1.81 -2.36 -18.81
N GLN A 56 1.15 -3.47 -18.55
CA GLN A 56 1.68 -4.62 -17.83
C GLN A 56 1.79 -5.83 -18.77
N ASN A 57 2.73 -6.75 -18.48
CA ASN A 57 2.68 -8.09 -19.05
C ASN A 57 1.54 -8.87 -18.37
N PRO A 58 0.59 -9.47 -19.11
CA PRO A 58 -0.58 -10.13 -18.51
C PRO A 58 -0.23 -11.29 -17.60
N ALA A 59 0.75 -12.12 -17.96
CA ALA A 59 1.17 -13.25 -17.14
C ALA A 59 1.81 -12.81 -15.83
N ASP A 60 2.61 -11.73 -15.88
CA ASP A 60 3.23 -11.14 -14.69
C ASP A 60 2.20 -10.48 -13.78
N LEU A 61 1.24 -9.74 -14.33
CA LEU A 61 0.18 -9.10 -13.55
C LEU A 61 -0.64 -10.16 -12.80
N HIS A 62 -1.03 -11.25 -13.50
CA HIS A 62 -1.74 -12.37 -12.89
C HIS A 62 -0.92 -12.99 -11.74
N ARG A 63 0.31 -13.39 -12.01
CA ARG A 63 1.22 -14.00 -11.02
C ARG A 63 1.43 -13.10 -9.82
N ARG A 64 1.74 -11.82 -10.05
CA ARG A 64 1.98 -10.83 -8.99
C ARG A 64 0.73 -10.59 -8.14
N SER A 65 -0.46 -10.58 -8.72
CA SER A 65 -1.70 -10.40 -7.97
C SER A 65 -1.93 -11.54 -6.97
N VAL A 66 -1.69 -12.80 -7.38
CA VAL A 66 -1.83 -13.96 -6.49
C VAL A 66 -0.70 -14.00 -5.45
N ASN A 67 0.56 -13.78 -5.87
CA ASN A 67 1.71 -13.78 -4.97
C ASN A 67 1.62 -12.67 -3.90
N GLN A 68 1.06 -11.52 -4.26
CA GLN A 68 0.88 -10.42 -3.31
C GLN A 68 -0.10 -10.79 -2.20
N LEU A 69 -1.16 -11.56 -2.50
CA LEU A 69 -2.06 -12.10 -1.48
C LEU A 69 -1.32 -13.04 -0.53
N ALA A 70 -0.51 -13.96 -1.08
CA ALA A 70 0.32 -14.86 -0.27
C ALA A 70 1.24 -14.07 0.67
N GLN A 71 1.88 -13.02 0.17
CA GLN A 71 2.74 -12.15 0.97
C GLN A 71 1.98 -11.38 2.05
N TYR A 72 0.74 -10.94 1.80
CA TYR A 72 -0.10 -10.30 2.82
C TYR A 72 -0.37 -11.27 3.98
N ILE A 73 -0.76 -12.50 3.67
CA ILE A 73 -1.02 -13.54 4.69
C ILE A 73 0.27 -13.89 5.44
N ALA A 74 1.38 -14.08 4.73
CA ALA A 74 2.69 -14.35 5.31
C ALA A 74 3.19 -13.24 6.25
N CYS A 75 2.78 -11.99 6.02
CA CYS A 75 3.07 -10.87 6.91
C CYS A 75 2.21 -10.88 8.19
N GLY A 76 1.22 -11.77 8.31
CA GLY A 76 0.36 -11.91 9.47
C GLY A 76 -1.05 -11.34 9.32
N LEU A 77 -1.48 -10.99 8.10
CA LEU A 77 -2.88 -10.65 7.85
C LEU A 77 -3.72 -11.94 7.82
N ASP A 78 -4.70 -12.03 8.69
CA ASP A 78 -5.56 -13.20 8.85
C ASP A 78 -6.82 -13.08 7.96
N PRO A 79 -7.00 -13.97 6.94
CA PRO A 79 -8.19 -13.97 6.08
C PRO A 79 -9.51 -14.24 6.84
N ALA A 80 -9.44 -14.84 8.03
CA ALA A 80 -10.63 -15.05 8.85
C ALA A 80 -11.11 -13.75 9.52
N LYS A 81 -10.19 -12.80 9.76
CA LYS A 81 -10.49 -11.51 10.39
C LYS A 81 -10.75 -10.40 9.38
N ASN A 82 -10.15 -10.51 8.18
CA ASN A 82 -10.11 -9.45 7.19
C ASN A 82 -10.78 -9.89 5.88
N ILE A 83 -11.36 -8.95 5.15
CA ILE A 83 -11.80 -9.18 3.78
C ILE A 83 -10.60 -8.91 2.85
N MET A 84 -10.05 -9.97 2.24
CA MET A 84 -8.89 -9.89 1.36
C MET A 84 -9.28 -10.34 -0.05
N PHE A 85 -9.10 -9.49 -1.05
CA PHE A 85 -9.61 -9.75 -2.39
C PHE A 85 -8.81 -9.05 -3.49
N ILE A 86 -9.07 -9.47 -4.75
CA ILE A 86 -8.53 -8.83 -5.95
C ILE A 86 -9.59 -7.88 -6.52
N GLN A 87 -9.25 -6.62 -6.72
CA GLN A 87 -10.15 -5.54 -7.16
C GLN A 87 -10.97 -5.90 -8.40
N SER A 88 -10.36 -6.53 -9.40
CA SER A 88 -11.02 -6.90 -10.66
C SER A 88 -12.13 -7.95 -10.50
N HIS A 89 -12.24 -8.59 -9.35
CA HIS A 89 -13.32 -9.53 -9.03
C HIS A 89 -14.59 -8.84 -8.50
N VAL A 90 -14.53 -7.53 -8.26
CA VAL A 90 -15.64 -6.72 -7.71
C VAL A 90 -15.97 -5.60 -8.71
N PRO A 91 -16.85 -5.82 -9.69
CA PRO A 91 -17.14 -4.85 -10.76
C PRO A 91 -17.71 -3.52 -10.27
N GLN A 92 -18.27 -3.49 -9.07
CA GLN A 92 -18.83 -2.29 -8.44
C GLN A 92 -17.83 -1.15 -8.29
N HIS A 93 -16.53 -1.45 -8.22
CA HIS A 93 -15.46 -0.44 -8.25
C HIS A 93 -15.50 0.39 -9.54
N ALA A 94 -15.56 -0.28 -10.68
CA ALA A 94 -15.63 0.38 -11.99
C ALA A 94 -16.96 1.09 -12.20
N GLU A 95 -18.07 0.45 -11.80
CA GLU A 95 -19.41 1.03 -11.94
C GLU A 95 -19.53 2.33 -11.10
N LEU A 96 -19.09 2.30 -9.84
CA LEU A 96 -19.09 3.51 -9.02
C LEU A 96 -18.11 4.57 -9.53
N SER A 97 -16.94 4.15 -10.01
CA SER A 97 -15.96 5.07 -10.59
C SER A 97 -16.55 5.88 -11.75
N TRP A 98 -17.35 5.25 -12.62
CA TRP A 98 -18.05 5.96 -13.67
C TRP A 98 -18.99 7.03 -13.12
N VAL A 99 -19.83 6.68 -12.15
CA VAL A 99 -20.75 7.64 -11.53
C VAL A 99 -20.00 8.80 -10.90
N LEU A 100 -18.97 8.50 -10.08
CA LEU A 100 -18.17 9.54 -9.40
C LEU A 100 -17.41 10.42 -10.38
N GLY A 101 -17.01 9.88 -11.54
CA GLY A 101 -16.39 10.64 -12.63
C GLY A 101 -17.26 11.78 -13.13
N CYS A 102 -18.59 11.59 -13.13
CA CYS A 102 -19.55 12.63 -13.50
C CYS A 102 -19.69 13.74 -12.45
N TYR A 103 -19.14 13.53 -11.23
CA TYR A 103 -19.13 14.50 -10.13
C TYR A 103 -17.72 14.99 -9.81
N THR A 104 -16.72 14.62 -10.60
CA THR A 104 -15.32 15.03 -10.42
C THR A 104 -14.97 16.12 -11.45
N GLN A 105 -14.41 17.22 -10.99
CA GLN A 105 -14.05 18.31 -11.88
C GLN A 105 -12.71 18.04 -12.57
N PHE A 106 -12.65 18.31 -13.88
CA PHE A 106 -11.42 18.18 -14.69
C PHE A 106 -10.23 18.91 -14.07
N GLY A 107 -10.46 20.15 -13.58
CA GLY A 107 -9.43 20.95 -12.95
C GLY A 107 -8.86 20.37 -11.65
N GLU A 108 -9.64 19.57 -10.91
CA GLU A 108 -9.15 18.87 -9.70
C GLU A 108 -8.17 17.78 -10.10
N LEU A 109 -8.53 16.95 -11.08
CA LEU A 109 -7.65 15.90 -11.60
C LEU A 109 -6.36 16.46 -12.20
N SER A 110 -6.46 17.56 -12.95
CA SER A 110 -5.29 18.21 -13.58
C SER A 110 -4.28 18.75 -12.56
N ARG A 111 -4.71 19.06 -11.34
CA ARG A 111 -3.86 19.56 -10.26
C ARG A 111 -3.22 18.48 -9.41
N MET A 112 -3.60 17.21 -9.58
CA MET A 112 -3.04 16.10 -8.83
C MET A 112 -1.52 15.97 -9.07
N THR A 113 -0.73 16.06 -8.00
CA THR A 113 0.75 15.99 -8.07
C THR A 113 1.22 14.66 -8.65
N GLN A 114 0.64 13.55 -8.18
CA GLN A 114 0.96 12.22 -8.67
C GLN A 114 0.63 12.01 -10.17
N PHE A 115 -0.41 12.67 -10.69
CA PHE A 115 -0.68 12.67 -12.12
C PHE A 115 0.44 13.39 -12.88
N LYS A 116 0.84 14.58 -12.42
CA LYS A 116 1.91 15.37 -13.07
C LYS A 116 3.24 14.59 -13.10
N ASP A 117 3.60 13.97 -11.97
CA ASP A 117 4.85 13.20 -11.85
C ASP A 117 4.85 11.97 -12.77
N LYS A 118 3.72 11.25 -12.86
CA LYS A 118 3.58 10.08 -13.73
C LYS A 118 3.50 10.49 -15.21
N ALA A 119 2.79 11.57 -15.53
CA ALA A 119 2.72 12.09 -16.89
C ALA A 119 4.09 12.54 -17.40
N ALA A 120 4.91 13.16 -16.55
CA ALA A 120 6.27 13.53 -16.90
C ALA A 120 7.17 12.30 -17.17
N LYS A 121 7.00 11.21 -16.44
CA LYS A 121 7.75 9.95 -16.64
C LYS A 121 7.29 9.15 -17.86
N HIS A 122 6.07 9.37 -18.34
CA HIS A 122 5.44 8.63 -19.44
C HIS A 122 4.85 9.60 -20.48
N ALA A 123 5.60 10.66 -20.83
CA ALA A 123 5.15 11.76 -21.69
C ALA A 123 4.58 11.28 -23.04
N ASP A 124 5.10 10.18 -23.57
CA ASP A 124 4.70 9.62 -24.86
C ASP A 124 3.40 8.80 -24.81
N ASN A 125 2.86 8.52 -23.60
CA ASN A 125 1.70 7.66 -23.45
C ASN A 125 0.84 8.03 -22.24
N ILE A 126 0.29 9.23 -22.23
CA ILE A 126 -0.63 9.70 -21.22
C ILE A 126 -2.04 9.21 -21.57
N THR A 127 -2.49 8.15 -20.89
CA THR A 127 -3.82 7.56 -21.13
C THR A 127 -4.91 8.25 -20.28
N ALA A 128 -6.18 8.12 -20.70
CA ALA A 128 -7.31 8.56 -19.87
C ALA A 128 -7.32 7.87 -18.51
N GLY A 129 -6.97 6.58 -18.43
CA GLY A 129 -6.86 5.85 -17.16
C GLY A 129 -5.81 6.45 -16.22
N LEU A 130 -4.68 6.94 -16.74
CA LEU A 130 -3.68 7.64 -15.93
C LEU A 130 -4.20 8.98 -15.40
N PHE A 131 -5.09 9.64 -16.12
CA PHE A 131 -5.73 10.88 -15.68
C PHE A 131 -6.85 10.65 -14.66
N THR A 132 -7.65 9.59 -14.86
CA THR A 132 -8.88 9.34 -14.08
C THR A 132 -8.72 8.36 -12.93
N TYR A 133 -7.54 7.69 -12.76
CA TYR A 133 -7.36 6.72 -11.66
C TYR A 133 -7.66 7.28 -10.24
N PRO A 134 -7.53 8.59 -9.94
CA PRO A 134 -7.92 9.10 -8.63
C PRO A 134 -9.42 8.95 -8.35
N VAL A 135 -10.24 8.95 -9.39
CA VAL A 135 -11.69 8.69 -9.28
C VAL A 135 -11.95 7.23 -8.98
N LEU A 136 -11.21 6.31 -9.61
CA LEU A 136 -11.28 4.88 -9.28
C LEU A 136 -10.83 4.64 -7.84
N MET A 137 -9.80 5.31 -7.36
CA MET A 137 -9.39 5.23 -5.96
C MET A 137 -10.48 5.76 -5.01
N ALA A 138 -11.16 6.85 -5.37
CA ALA A 138 -12.31 7.32 -4.60
C ALA A 138 -13.44 6.28 -4.57
N ALA A 139 -13.71 5.63 -5.71
CA ALA A 139 -14.70 4.56 -5.78
C ALA A 139 -14.31 3.35 -4.91
N ASP A 140 -13.03 2.95 -4.91
CA ASP A 140 -12.51 1.87 -4.07
C ASP A 140 -12.82 2.10 -2.58
N ILE A 141 -12.70 3.33 -2.12
CA ILE A 141 -12.90 3.73 -0.72
C ILE A 141 -14.39 3.87 -0.40
N LEU A 142 -15.11 4.63 -1.24
CA LEU A 142 -16.50 5.03 -0.97
C LEU A 142 -17.49 3.89 -1.15
N VAL A 143 -17.20 2.91 -2.02
CA VAL A 143 -18.07 1.76 -2.24
C VAL A 143 -18.25 0.92 -0.97
N TYR A 144 -17.25 0.92 -0.09
CA TYR A 144 -17.27 0.22 1.19
C TYR A 144 -17.66 1.10 2.37
N GLN A 145 -17.97 2.37 2.18
CA GLN A 145 -18.23 3.32 3.27
C GLN A 145 -17.08 3.33 4.29
N ALA A 146 -15.84 3.35 3.82
CA ALA A 146 -14.66 3.32 4.68
C ALA A 146 -14.59 4.59 5.54
N ASP A 147 -14.33 4.41 6.85
CA ASP A 147 -14.12 5.51 7.79
C ASP A 147 -12.69 6.02 7.73
N LEU A 148 -11.73 5.10 7.57
CA LEU A 148 -10.31 5.38 7.64
C LEU A 148 -9.57 4.76 6.44
N VAL A 149 -8.59 5.49 5.92
CA VAL A 149 -7.73 5.04 4.82
C VAL A 149 -6.26 5.15 5.24
N PRO A 150 -5.60 4.03 5.59
CA PRO A 150 -4.16 4.03 5.88
C PRO A 150 -3.37 4.41 4.64
N VAL A 151 -2.73 5.57 4.67
CA VAL A 151 -1.97 6.11 3.53
C VAL A 151 -0.68 6.77 3.97
N GLY A 152 0.32 6.73 3.10
CA GLY A 152 1.50 7.58 3.22
C GLY A 152 1.17 9.03 2.89
N GLN A 153 2.06 9.95 3.29
CA GLN A 153 1.91 11.39 3.09
C GLN A 153 1.70 11.77 1.62
N ASP A 154 2.30 11.01 0.69
CA ASP A 154 2.19 11.18 -0.75
C ASP A 154 0.79 10.85 -1.31
N GLN A 155 -0.04 10.11 -0.57
CA GLN A 155 -1.41 9.75 -0.95
C GLN A 155 -2.48 10.60 -0.27
N LYS A 156 -2.10 11.52 0.61
CA LYS A 156 -3.05 12.38 1.34
C LYS A 156 -3.95 13.17 0.38
N GLN A 157 -3.37 13.73 -0.69
CA GLN A 157 -4.12 14.48 -1.71
C GLN A 157 -5.21 13.64 -2.39
N HIS A 158 -5.00 12.34 -2.58
CA HIS A 158 -6.01 11.44 -3.14
C HIS A 158 -7.19 11.23 -2.18
N VAL A 159 -6.92 11.11 -0.87
CA VAL A 159 -7.99 10.99 0.14
C VAL A 159 -8.75 12.30 0.27
N GLU A 160 -8.08 13.44 0.17
CA GLU A 160 -8.72 14.76 0.13
C GLU A 160 -9.66 14.87 -1.09
N LEU A 161 -9.19 14.51 -2.29
CA LEU A 161 -10.05 14.48 -3.48
C LEU A 161 -11.24 13.51 -3.30
N CYS A 162 -11.03 12.34 -2.70
CA CYS A 162 -12.10 11.40 -2.40
C CYS A 162 -13.17 12.04 -1.50
N ARG A 163 -12.78 12.79 -0.48
CA ARG A 163 -13.68 13.54 0.41
C ARG A 163 -14.46 14.62 -0.34
N ASP A 164 -13.78 15.38 -1.19
CA ASP A 164 -14.41 16.45 -1.98
C ASP A 164 -15.48 15.89 -2.92
N ILE A 165 -15.19 14.76 -3.58
CA ILE A 165 -16.15 14.04 -4.43
C ILE A 165 -17.35 13.56 -3.60
N ALA A 166 -17.09 12.93 -2.43
CA ALA A 166 -18.15 12.45 -1.55
C ALA A 166 -19.02 13.58 -1.00
N GLN A 167 -18.42 14.68 -0.58
CA GLN A 167 -19.16 15.88 -0.11
C GLN A 167 -20.03 16.47 -1.21
N ARG A 168 -19.49 16.59 -2.44
CA ARG A 168 -20.24 17.11 -3.59
C ARG A 168 -21.42 16.21 -3.91
N PHE A 169 -21.22 14.90 -3.94
CA PHE A 169 -22.31 13.95 -4.19
C PHE A 169 -23.36 13.99 -3.06
N ASN A 170 -22.94 14.02 -1.81
CA ASN A 170 -23.83 14.13 -0.65
C ASN A 170 -24.61 15.47 -0.67
N GLY A 171 -23.99 16.55 -1.11
CA GLY A 171 -24.63 17.86 -1.24
C GLY A 171 -25.78 17.87 -2.28
N VAL A 172 -25.65 17.08 -3.33
CA VAL A 172 -26.68 16.97 -4.38
C VAL A 172 -27.80 15.99 -3.99
N TYR A 173 -27.43 14.85 -3.39
CA TYR A 173 -28.35 13.72 -3.20
C TYR A 173 -28.66 13.39 -1.74
N GLY A 174 -28.13 14.19 -0.79
CA GLY A 174 -28.21 13.91 0.65
C GLY A 174 -27.27 12.77 1.05
N ASP A 175 -27.17 12.53 2.35
CA ASP A 175 -26.22 11.58 2.95
C ASP A 175 -26.21 10.24 2.25
N THR A 176 -25.13 9.98 1.55
CA THR A 176 -24.91 8.78 0.74
C THR A 176 -23.61 8.09 1.09
N PHE A 177 -22.51 8.85 1.12
CA PHE A 177 -21.17 8.35 1.43
C PHE A 177 -20.69 8.82 2.79
N THR A 178 -20.03 7.93 3.52
CA THR A 178 -19.18 8.27 4.64
C THR A 178 -17.98 9.07 4.14
N LEU A 179 -17.60 10.13 4.85
CA LEU A 179 -16.41 10.94 4.51
C LEU A 179 -15.17 10.27 5.12
N PRO A 180 -14.29 9.67 4.31
CA PRO A 180 -13.14 8.93 4.84
C PRO A 180 -12.09 9.90 5.42
N GLU A 181 -11.41 9.48 6.48
CA GLU A 181 -10.29 10.21 7.05
C GLU A 181 -8.96 9.52 6.70
N PRO A 182 -7.92 10.27 6.34
CA PRO A 182 -6.60 9.70 6.16
C PRO A 182 -6.06 9.22 7.52
N PHE A 183 -5.67 7.97 7.58
CA PHE A 183 -5.00 7.40 8.75
C PHE A 183 -3.50 7.33 8.46
N ILE A 184 -2.74 8.21 9.09
CA ILE A 184 -1.28 8.22 8.98
C ILE A 184 -0.74 7.48 10.21
N PRO A 185 -0.18 6.26 10.04
CA PRO A 185 0.36 5.50 11.16
C PRO A 185 1.46 6.27 11.89
N LYS A 186 1.42 6.27 13.21
CA LYS A 186 2.46 6.89 14.05
C LYS A 186 3.81 6.17 13.92
N MET A 187 3.79 4.88 13.62
CA MET A 187 4.97 4.04 13.40
C MET A 187 4.95 3.53 11.95
N GLY A 188 5.87 4.00 11.16
CA GLY A 188 6.08 3.54 9.79
C GLY A 188 7.40 4.14 9.29
N ALA A 189 8.41 3.31 9.10
CA ALA A 189 9.67 3.77 8.54
C ALA A 189 9.44 4.15 7.07
N ARG A 190 9.65 5.43 6.73
CA ARG A 190 9.78 5.83 5.33
C ARG A 190 11.14 5.31 4.85
N VAL A 191 11.12 4.18 4.18
CA VAL A 191 12.33 3.55 3.64
C VAL A 191 12.71 4.26 2.35
N MET A 192 13.95 4.77 2.31
CA MET A 192 14.51 5.44 1.13
C MET A 192 15.29 4.43 0.26
N SER A 193 15.54 4.77 -1.01
CA SER A 193 16.37 3.96 -1.90
C SER A 193 17.77 3.78 -1.31
N LEU A 194 18.34 2.59 -1.45
CA LEU A 194 19.72 2.32 -1.04
C LEU A 194 20.75 2.98 -1.99
N GLY A 195 20.35 3.23 -3.24
CA GLY A 195 21.18 3.89 -4.25
C GLY A 195 21.08 5.42 -4.23
N ASP A 196 19.90 5.94 -3.81
CA ASP A 196 19.66 7.39 -3.67
C ASP A 196 18.83 7.65 -2.42
N PRO A 197 19.46 7.95 -1.28
CA PRO A 197 18.77 8.13 0.00
C PRO A 197 17.90 9.39 0.07
N THR A 198 17.85 10.21 -0.98
CA THR A 198 16.92 11.35 -1.10
C THR A 198 15.59 10.94 -1.72
N SER A 199 15.57 9.83 -2.43
CA SER A 199 14.38 9.27 -3.10
C SER A 199 13.77 8.12 -2.29
N LYS A 200 12.43 8.02 -2.29
CA LYS A 200 11.73 6.89 -1.65
C LYS A 200 12.07 5.58 -2.38
N MET A 201 12.26 4.48 -1.64
CA MET A 201 12.44 3.15 -2.21
C MET A 201 11.29 2.82 -3.16
N SER A 202 11.63 2.51 -4.40
CA SER A 202 10.67 2.31 -5.48
C SER A 202 10.91 1.00 -6.22
N LYS A 203 9.83 0.34 -6.64
CA LYS A 203 9.85 -0.88 -7.46
C LYS A 203 10.54 -0.67 -8.83
N SER A 204 10.66 0.57 -9.29
CA SER A 204 11.30 0.95 -10.55
C SER A 204 12.81 1.14 -10.46
N ASP A 205 13.39 1.02 -9.27
CA ASP A 205 14.84 1.11 -9.02
C ASP A 205 15.33 -0.23 -8.42
N PRO A 206 15.66 -1.24 -9.25
CA PRO A 206 16.02 -2.57 -8.75
C PRO A 206 17.28 -2.62 -7.90
N ASP A 207 18.26 -1.74 -8.15
CA ASP A 207 19.53 -1.72 -7.43
C ASP A 207 19.41 -1.00 -6.08
N GLY A 208 18.56 0.02 -5.99
CA GLY A 208 18.27 0.75 -4.74
C GLY A 208 17.12 0.17 -3.93
N CYS A 209 16.48 -0.90 -4.41
CA CYS A 209 15.29 -1.50 -3.82
C CYS A 209 15.56 -2.90 -3.27
N VAL A 210 15.11 -3.17 -2.04
CA VAL A 210 15.05 -4.51 -1.45
C VAL A 210 13.63 -5.04 -1.60
N TYR A 211 13.47 -6.16 -2.29
CA TYR A 211 12.18 -6.86 -2.39
C TYR A 211 12.00 -7.84 -1.23
N MET A 212 10.76 -8.05 -0.83
CA MET A 212 10.47 -8.97 0.30
C MET A 212 10.86 -10.42 0.01
N MET A 213 10.88 -10.80 -1.27
CA MET A 213 11.25 -12.14 -1.73
C MET A 213 12.71 -12.24 -2.22
N ASP A 214 13.53 -11.20 -2.02
CA ASP A 214 14.95 -11.25 -2.35
C ASP A 214 15.66 -12.36 -1.55
N LYS A 215 16.62 -13.02 -2.19
CA LYS A 215 17.47 -14.00 -1.51
C LYS A 215 18.42 -13.31 -0.53
N PRO A 216 18.86 -13.99 0.55
CA PRO A 216 19.78 -13.41 1.52
C PRO A 216 21.03 -12.78 0.90
N GLU A 217 21.61 -13.44 -0.12
CA GLU A 217 22.80 -12.95 -0.80
C GLU A 217 22.57 -11.65 -1.54
N ASP A 218 21.37 -11.49 -2.15
CA ASP A 218 20.99 -10.28 -2.86
C ASP A 218 20.75 -9.12 -1.88
N ILE A 219 20.07 -9.38 -0.75
CA ILE A 219 19.87 -8.41 0.31
C ILE A 219 21.23 -7.94 0.83
N MET A 220 22.12 -8.86 1.17
CA MET A 220 23.46 -8.54 1.66
C MET A 220 24.24 -7.69 0.65
N ARG A 221 24.20 -8.05 -0.64
CA ARG A 221 24.86 -7.31 -1.71
C ARG A 221 24.33 -5.88 -1.84
N LYS A 222 22.99 -5.71 -1.81
CA LYS A 222 22.34 -4.39 -1.93
C LYS A 222 22.72 -3.48 -0.76
N PHE A 223 22.67 -3.96 0.48
CA PHE A 223 23.06 -3.16 1.64
C PHE A 223 24.55 -2.80 1.65
N LYS A 224 25.46 -3.72 1.27
CA LYS A 224 26.88 -3.41 1.15
C LYS A 224 27.16 -2.28 0.14
N ARG A 225 26.38 -2.20 -0.93
CA ARG A 225 26.47 -1.15 -1.96
C ARG A 225 25.71 0.12 -1.64
N ALA A 226 24.91 0.15 -0.57
CA ALA A 226 24.11 1.31 -0.21
C ALA A 226 24.97 2.58 -0.11
N VAL A 227 24.45 3.68 -0.65
CA VAL A 227 25.16 4.98 -0.64
C VAL A 227 25.18 5.55 0.77
N THR A 228 26.37 5.98 1.19
CA THR A 228 26.64 6.59 2.49
C THR A 228 27.67 7.70 2.34
N ASP A 229 27.80 8.55 3.35
CA ASP A 229 28.85 9.56 3.43
C ASP A 229 30.27 8.93 3.69
N CYS A 230 31.29 9.76 3.80
CA CYS A 230 32.69 9.36 3.97
C CYS A 230 33.16 9.38 5.44
N ASP A 231 32.32 9.80 6.42
CA ASP A 231 32.76 10.03 7.80
C ASP A 231 32.97 8.75 8.61
N ALA A 232 32.48 7.61 8.11
CA ALA A 232 32.52 6.31 8.77
C ALA A 232 31.91 6.29 10.19
N CYS A 233 31.12 7.31 10.56
CA CYS A 233 30.48 7.45 11.87
C CYS A 233 28.99 7.14 11.77
N VAL A 234 28.52 6.13 12.48
CA VAL A 234 27.11 5.71 12.52
C VAL A 234 26.33 6.66 13.42
N LYS A 235 25.72 7.68 12.81
CA LYS A 235 24.93 8.69 13.52
C LYS A 235 23.73 9.12 12.67
N PHE A 236 22.59 9.34 13.34
CA PHE A 236 21.37 9.77 12.70
C PHE A 236 21.38 11.28 12.45
N ASP A 237 21.44 11.66 11.19
CA ASP A 237 21.35 13.05 10.73
C ASP A 237 20.76 13.03 9.31
N LYS A 238 19.48 13.38 9.19
CA LYS A 238 18.78 13.31 7.90
C LYS A 238 19.30 14.30 6.87
N GLU A 239 19.85 15.42 7.31
CA GLU A 239 20.32 16.49 6.42
C GLU A 239 21.72 16.18 5.89
N ASN A 240 22.65 15.82 6.78
CA ASN A 240 24.06 15.63 6.44
C ASN A 240 24.41 14.16 6.15
N LYS A 241 23.66 13.20 6.70
CA LYS A 241 23.90 11.76 6.58
C LYS A 241 22.62 10.99 6.16
N PRO A 242 21.96 11.35 5.04
CA PRO A 242 20.69 10.74 4.65
C PRO A 242 20.80 9.23 4.44
N GLY A 243 21.91 8.73 3.89
CA GLY A 243 22.15 7.30 3.67
C GLY A 243 22.22 6.52 4.98
N ILE A 244 23.05 6.98 5.94
CA ILE A 244 23.17 6.33 7.26
C ILE A 244 21.88 6.45 8.06
N SER A 245 21.20 7.59 8.01
CA SER A 245 19.90 7.79 8.67
C SER A 245 18.82 6.84 8.13
N ASN A 246 18.84 6.56 6.82
CA ASN A 246 17.97 5.55 6.21
C ASN A 246 18.31 4.14 6.73
N LEU A 247 19.59 3.75 6.72
CA LEU A 247 20.03 2.44 7.21
C LEU A 247 19.74 2.26 8.72
N LEU A 248 19.94 3.28 9.55
CA LEU A 248 19.57 3.27 10.97
C LEU A 248 18.05 3.11 11.15
N SER A 249 17.25 3.83 10.36
CA SER A 249 15.79 3.68 10.40
C SER A 249 15.34 2.27 10.04
N ILE A 250 15.96 1.65 9.03
CA ILE A 250 15.70 0.26 8.64
C ILE A 250 16.12 -0.70 9.76
N TYR A 251 17.31 -0.53 10.34
CA TYR A 251 17.81 -1.36 11.43
C TYR A 251 16.90 -1.30 12.65
N CYS A 252 16.51 -0.10 13.07
CA CYS A 252 15.57 0.08 14.18
C CYS A 252 14.21 -0.55 13.92
N ALA A 253 13.66 -0.39 12.69
CA ALA A 253 12.39 -0.99 12.32
C ALA A 253 12.43 -2.54 12.25
N ALA A 254 13.61 -3.11 11.92
CA ALA A 254 13.82 -4.55 11.85
C ALA A 254 14.06 -5.17 13.25
N THR A 255 14.82 -4.49 14.12
CA THR A 255 15.24 -5.01 15.42
C THR A 255 14.35 -4.59 16.59
N GLY A 256 13.52 -3.55 16.40
CA GLY A 256 12.75 -2.93 17.49
C GLY A 256 13.55 -1.98 18.38
N LYS A 257 14.86 -1.79 18.11
CA LYS A 257 15.72 -0.88 18.86
C LYS A 257 15.41 0.58 18.55
N THR A 258 15.69 1.46 19.48
CA THR A 258 15.67 2.91 19.27
C THR A 258 16.92 3.36 18.51
N VAL A 259 16.87 4.55 17.94
CA VAL A 259 18.03 5.16 17.25
C VAL A 259 19.23 5.29 18.20
N ALA A 260 18.98 5.73 19.45
CA ALA A 260 20.05 5.90 20.45
C ALA A 260 20.74 4.57 20.80
N GLU A 261 19.96 3.48 20.93
CA GLU A 261 20.54 2.15 21.17
C GLU A 261 21.36 1.66 19.98
N ALA A 262 20.87 1.87 18.74
CA ALA A 262 21.61 1.51 17.55
C ALA A 262 22.89 2.33 17.37
N GLU A 263 22.87 3.64 17.63
CA GLU A 263 24.07 4.49 17.60
C GLU A 263 25.10 4.04 18.65
N ALA A 264 24.65 3.70 19.86
CA ALA A 264 25.52 3.21 20.91
C ALA A 264 26.17 1.85 20.57
N GLU A 265 25.41 0.95 19.96
CA GLU A 265 25.89 -0.38 19.54
C GLU A 265 26.99 -0.28 18.48
N PHE A 266 26.86 0.66 17.53
CA PHE A 266 27.83 0.85 16.45
C PHE A 266 28.81 2.01 16.70
N ALA A 267 28.89 2.53 17.94
CA ALA A 267 29.85 3.58 18.30
C ALA A 267 31.27 3.15 18.01
N GLY A 268 32.02 3.94 17.24
CA GLY A 268 33.39 3.65 16.85
C GLY A 268 33.54 2.53 15.81
N GLN A 269 32.46 1.97 15.31
CA GLN A 269 32.48 0.97 14.24
C GLN A 269 32.19 1.64 12.89
N GLY A 270 32.98 1.31 11.88
CA GLY A 270 32.80 1.87 10.54
C GLY A 270 31.62 1.23 9.76
N TYR A 271 31.28 1.81 8.62
CA TYR A 271 30.20 1.34 7.74
C TYR A 271 30.40 -0.08 7.20
N GLY A 272 31.65 -0.57 7.16
CA GLY A 272 31.96 -1.95 6.79
C GLY A 272 31.39 -3.00 7.74
N ILE A 273 31.15 -2.64 9.02
CA ILE A 273 30.49 -3.49 10.02
C ILE A 273 29.00 -3.19 10.06
N PHE A 274 28.63 -1.92 10.04
CA PHE A 274 27.24 -1.51 10.17
C PHE A 274 26.35 -1.99 9.01
N LYS A 275 26.77 -1.81 7.74
CA LYS A 275 25.97 -2.22 6.58
C LYS A 275 25.63 -3.73 6.55
N PRO A 276 26.58 -4.65 6.79
CA PRO A 276 26.27 -6.07 6.96
C PRO A 276 25.29 -6.35 8.10
N ALA A 277 25.44 -5.70 9.26
CA ALA A 277 24.54 -5.90 10.41
C ALA A 277 23.10 -5.48 10.06
N VAL A 278 22.91 -4.36 9.34
CA VAL A 278 21.59 -3.96 8.84
C VAL A 278 21.04 -5.01 7.86
N ALA A 279 21.87 -5.51 6.94
CA ALA A 279 21.46 -6.55 6.00
C ALA A 279 21.01 -7.82 6.74
N GLU A 280 21.77 -8.29 7.71
CA GLU A 280 21.45 -9.47 8.52
C GLU A 280 20.12 -9.29 9.27
N SER A 281 19.89 -8.12 9.88
CA SER A 281 18.64 -7.83 10.57
C SER A 281 17.43 -7.88 9.61
N VAL A 282 17.58 -7.41 8.37
CA VAL A 282 16.54 -7.46 7.35
C VAL A 282 16.33 -8.89 6.84
N ILE A 283 17.41 -9.66 6.63
CA ILE A 283 17.35 -11.07 6.23
C ILE A 283 16.57 -11.89 7.26
N GLU A 284 16.87 -11.72 8.55
CA GLU A 284 16.17 -12.42 9.63
C GLU A 284 14.71 -11.97 9.77
N LEU A 285 14.42 -10.68 9.60
CA LEU A 285 13.05 -10.17 9.58
C LEU A 285 12.23 -10.77 8.44
N LEU A 286 12.79 -10.86 7.24
CA LEU A 286 12.08 -11.31 6.05
C LEU A 286 12.07 -12.84 5.90
N ARG A 287 12.96 -13.57 6.56
CA ARG A 287 13.08 -15.02 6.43
C ARG A 287 11.75 -15.75 6.68
N PRO A 288 11.08 -15.59 7.84
CA PRO A 288 9.82 -16.30 8.09
C PRO A 288 8.72 -15.87 7.12
N ILE A 289 8.68 -14.59 6.72
CA ILE A 289 7.71 -14.08 5.75
C ILE A 289 7.93 -14.72 4.38
N ARG A 290 9.18 -14.83 3.94
CA ARG A 290 9.53 -15.43 2.65
C ARG A 290 9.17 -16.92 2.63
N GLU A 291 9.59 -17.68 3.66
CA GLU A 291 9.31 -19.11 3.77
C GLU A 291 7.79 -19.39 3.74
N GLU A 292 7.01 -18.61 4.50
CA GLU A 292 5.55 -18.75 4.51
C GLU A 292 4.91 -18.30 3.20
N ALA A 293 5.38 -17.22 2.57
CA ALA A 293 4.87 -16.79 1.27
C ALA A 293 5.15 -17.82 0.17
N GLU A 294 6.31 -18.47 0.18
CA GLU A 294 6.66 -19.57 -0.74
C GLU A 294 5.74 -20.77 -0.52
N ARG A 295 5.50 -21.17 0.71
CA ARG A 295 4.58 -22.26 1.08
C ARG A 295 3.16 -21.95 0.60
N LEU A 296 2.65 -20.76 0.85
CA LEU A 296 1.30 -20.32 0.45
C LEU A 296 1.18 -20.23 -1.09
N THR A 297 2.19 -19.75 -1.77
CA THR A 297 2.19 -19.65 -3.25
C THR A 297 2.14 -21.04 -3.91
N ALA A 298 2.67 -22.09 -3.26
CA ALA A 298 2.54 -23.47 -3.71
C ALA A 298 1.11 -23.99 -3.52
N ASP A 299 0.35 -23.53 -2.54
CA ASP A 299 -1.05 -23.90 -2.28
C ASP A 299 -2.03 -22.98 -3.04
N LYS A 300 -2.11 -23.16 -4.35
CA LYS A 300 -2.98 -22.36 -5.22
C LYS A 300 -4.46 -22.47 -4.84
N ALA A 301 -4.90 -23.65 -4.39
CA ALA A 301 -6.31 -23.88 -4.03
C ALA A 301 -6.70 -23.06 -2.80
N TYR A 302 -5.83 -22.99 -1.80
CA TYR A 302 -6.03 -22.16 -0.63
C TYR A 302 -6.12 -20.68 -0.99
N LEU A 303 -5.14 -20.15 -1.74
CA LEU A 303 -5.15 -18.74 -2.16
C LEU A 303 -6.40 -18.41 -2.99
N GLU A 304 -6.80 -19.33 -3.87
CA GLU A 304 -8.01 -19.18 -4.67
C GLU A 304 -9.26 -19.10 -3.79
N SER A 305 -9.36 -19.93 -2.76
CA SER A 305 -10.46 -19.88 -1.80
C SER A 305 -10.51 -18.55 -1.06
N VAL A 306 -9.35 -18.03 -0.63
CA VAL A 306 -9.26 -16.76 0.12
C VAL A 306 -9.71 -15.58 -0.75
N TYR A 307 -9.18 -15.41 -1.96
CA TYR A 307 -9.56 -14.24 -2.76
C TYR A 307 -10.98 -14.33 -3.33
N LYS A 308 -11.51 -15.54 -3.57
CA LYS A 308 -12.91 -15.71 -3.99
C LYS A 308 -13.90 -15.41 -2.86
N ASP A 309 -13.68 -15.95 -1.68
CA ASP A 309 -14.49 -15.65 -0.50
C ASP A 309 -14.44 -14.15 -0.15
N GLY A 310 -13.23 -13.58 -0.16
CA GLY A 310 -13.04 -12.15 0.04
C GLY A 310 -13.78 -11.30 -1.00
N ALA A 311 -13.72 -11.68 -2.29
CA ALA A 311 -14.41 -10.98 -3.35
C ALA A 311 -15.95 -11.08 -3.20
N GLN A 312 -16.47 -12.22 -2.77
CA GLN A 312 -17.91 -12.40 -2.50
C GLN A 312 -18.37 -11.48 -1.36
N LYS A 313 -17.64 -11.46 -0.25
CA LYS A 313 -17.91 -10.57 0.89
C LYS A 313 -17.81 -9.09 0.49
N ALA A 314 -16.76 -8.73 -0.24
CA ALA A 314 -16.56 -7.38 -0.73
C ALA A 314 -17.68 -6.95 -1.69
N SER A 315 -18.07 -7.80 -2.66
CA SER A 315 -19.16 -7.53 -3.59
C SER A 315 -20.49 -7.31 -2.87
N TYR A 316 -20.77 -8.10 -1.83
CA TYR A 316 -21.99 -7.91 -1.03
C TYR A 316 -22.06 -6.53 -0.37
N LEU A 317 -20.93 -6.07 0.20
CA LEU A 317 -20.86 -4.73 0.80
C LEU A 317 -20.94 -3.62 -0.27
N ALA A 318 -20.22 -3.79 -1.37
CA ALA A 318 -20.17 -2.85 -2.48
C ALA A 318 -21.54 -2.67 -3.14
N GLU A 319 -22.27 -3.77 -3.33
CA GLU A 319 -23.60 -3.76 -3.93
C GLU A 319 -24.60 -2.94 -3.13
N LYS A 320 -24.55 -2.99 -1.80
CA LYS A 320 -25.43 -2.16 -0.94
C LYS A 320 -25.24 -0.67 -1.21
N THR A 321 -24.00 -0.23 -1.31
CA THR A 321 -23.67 1.17 -1.59
C THR A 321 -24.06 1.54 -3.02
N LEU A 322 -23.72 0.69 -3.99
CA LEU A 322 -23.97 0.96 -5.41
C LEU A 322 -25.49 1.06 -5.69
N ARG A 323 -26.31 0.18 -5.14
CA ARG A 323 -27.78 0.28 -5.24
C ARG A 323 -28.33 1.59 -4.69
N LYS A 324 -27.81 2.04 -3.54
CA LYS A 324 -28.18 3.34 -2.96
C LYS A 324 -27.82 4.48 -3.91
N VAL A 325 -26.61 4.44 -4.49
CA VAL A 325 -26.15 5.43 -5.47
C VAL A 325 -27.01 5.42 -6.72
N TYR A 326 -27.26 4.26 -7.31
CA TYR A 326 -28.10 4.12 -8.52
C TYR A 326 -29.50 4.68 -8.32
N LYS A 327 -30.14 4.36 -7.19
CA LYS A 327 -31.44 4.93 -6.84
C LYS A 327 -31.40 6.46 -6.74
N LYS A 328 -30.32 7.02 -6.18
CA LYS A 328 -30.16 8.46 -5.97
C LYS A 328 -29.95 9.22 -7.30
N VAL A 329 -29.16 8.66 -8.21
CA VAL A 329 -28.93 9.27 -9.54
C VAL A 329 -30.07 8.99 -10.53
N GLY A 330 -31.06 8.17 -10.17
CA GLY A 330 -32.24 7.91 -10.98
C GLY A 330 -32.08 6.80 -12.03
N PHE A 331 -31.09 5.90 -11.83
CA PHE A 331 -30.98 4.73 -12.70
C PHE A 331 -32.11 3.73 -12.45
N VAL A 332 -32.59 3.11 -13.54
CA VAL A 332 -33.61 2.04 -13.44
C VAL A 332 -33.00 0.85 -12.72
N ALA A 333 -33.74 0.31 -11.74
CA ALA A 333 -33.28 -0.86 -10.97
C ALA A 333 -33.11 -2.09 -11.89
N ARG A 334 -32.06 -2.86 -11.61
CA ARG A 334 -31.82 -4.16 -12.25
C ARG A 334 -32.75 -5.22 -11.71
#